data_1022d2ab9d022e3a91aac8d817b5e96a
#
_entry.id   1022d2ab9d022e3a91aac8d817b5e96a
#
_cell.length_a   1.000
_cell.length_b   1.000
_cell.length_c   1.000
_cell.angle_alpha   90.00
_cell.angle_beta   90.00
_cell.angle_gamma   90.00
#
_symmetry.space_group_name_H-M   'P 1'
#
loop_
_entity.id
_entity.type
_entity.pdbx_description
1 polymer ?
#
loop_
_entity_poly.entity_id
_entity_poly.type
_entity_poly.pdbx_seq_one_letter_code
_entity_poly.pdbx_strand_id
1 'polypeptide(L)'
;MDTAALALNADFLRRASPYASPFLLLDRVASYEPKLRRLVAFKNISQNEPFLHGHFPDFPILPGVLIIEALSQASRLLMHLDRLGETGTPPARLKEALLAMEPPRGFLVESQFKHIEGVYPGDRMELEAWILGRDEELYRFKVVARAHGVEVGRGRIVLSRSSQDVFEADSGTRASP
;
A
#
# COMPACT_ATOMS: atom_id res chain seq x y z
N MET A 1 16.62 -17.22 -15.37
CA MET A 1 15.31 -17.85 -15.14
C MET A 1 14.34 -16.75 -14.79
N ASP A 2 13.40 -16.55 -15.68
CA ASP A 2 12.41 -15.47 -15.65
C ASP A 2 11.63 -15.45 -14.34
N THR A 3 11.88 -14.44 -13.53
CA THR A 3 10.92 -14.02 -12.52
C THR A 3 9.81 -13.33 -13.27
N ALA A 4 8.77 -14.09 -13.65
CA ALA A 4 7.57 -13.48 -14.20
C ALA A 4 7.09 -12.41 -13.23
N ALA A 5 7.27 -11.16 -13.60
CA ALA A 5 6.93 -10.02 -12.77
C ALA A 5 5.42 -10.09 -12.49
N LEU A 6 5.04 -10.32 -11.23
CA LEU A 6 3.64 -10.32 -10.84
C LEU A 6 3.06 -8.92 -11.09
N ALA A 7 2.27 -8.78 -12.15
CA ALA A 7 1.54 -7.54 -12.45
C ALA A 7 0.07 -7.72 -12.06
N LEU A 8 -0.50 -6.72 -11.36
CA LEU A 8 -1.89 -6.72 -10.93
C LEU A 8 -2.57 -5.46 -11.45
N ASN A 9 -3.72 -5.61 -12.09
CA ASN A 9 -4.52 -4.50 -12.58
C ASN A 9 -5.52 -3.99 -11.53
N ALA A 10 -6.20 -2.90 -11.82
CA ALA A 10 -7.14 -2.24 -10.91
C ALA A 10 -8.30 -3.17 -10.48
N ASP A 11 -8.85 -3.98 -11.41
CA ASP A 11 -9.94 -4.92 -11.06
C ASP A 11 -9.47 -5.96 -10.04
N PHE A 12 -8.27 -6.50 -10.23
CA PHE A 12 -7.69 -7.43 -9.27
C PHE A 12 -7.48 -6.78 -7.90
N LEU A 13 -6.90 -5.56 -7.87
CA LEU A 13 -6.63 -4.84 -6.62
C LEU A 13 -7.92 -4.53 -5.86
N ARG A 14 -8.99 -4.16 -6.56
CA ARG A 14 -10.32 -3.95 -5.95
C ARG A 14 -10.87 -5.19 -5.26
N ARG A 15 -10.57 -6.38 -5.78
CA ARG A 15 -11.03 -7.66 -5.22
C ARG A 15 -10.14 -8.20 -4.11
N ALA A 16 -8.84 -7.93 -4.17
CA ALA A 16 -7.83 -8.43 -3.23
C ALA A 16 -7.52 -7.47 -2.07
N SER A 17 -8.05 -6.24 -2.14
CA SER A 17 -7.79 -5.19 -1.14
C SER A 17 -8.91 -5.13 -0.10
N PRO A 18 -8.60 -4.81 1.17
CA PRO A 18 -9.61 -4.48 2.17
C PRO A 18 -10.21 -3.07 1.96
N TYR A 19 -9.63 -2.29 1.05
CA TYR A 19 -10.04 -0.91 0.75
C TYR A 19 -11.00 -0.87 -0.42
N ALA A 20 -11.95 0.06 -0.38
CA ALA A 20 -12.86 0.38 -1.47
C ALA A 20 -12.60 1.81 -1.98
N SER A 21 -13.11 2.13 -3.19
CA SER A 21 -13.10 3.50 -3.70
C SER A 21 -13.94 4.42 -2.77
N PRO A 22 -13.51 5.67 -2.51
CA PRO A 22 -12.35 6.35 -3.09
C PRO A 22 -11.02 6.13 -2.33
N PHE A 23 -11.00 5.28 -1.31
CA PHE A 23 -9.83 5.10 -0.45
C PHE A 23 -8.82 4.04 -0.96
N LEU A 24 -9.16 3.27 -1.99
CA LEU A 24 -8.19 2.42 -2.69
C LEU A 24 -7.30 3.30 -3.57
N LEU A 25 -6.04 3.48 -3.14
CA LEU A 25 -5.08 4.39 -3.77
C LEU A 25 -4.08 3.68 -4.71
N LEU A 26 -4.27 2.40 -5.00
CA LEU A 26 -3.44 1.66 -5.94
C LEU A 26 -4.22 1.39 -7.22
N ASP A 27 -3.72 1.87 -8.37
CA ASP A 27 -4.32 1.59 -9.67
C ASP A 27 -3.72 0.34 -10.33
N ARG A 28 -2.45 0.06 -10.04
CA ARG A 28 -1.73 -1.07 -10.65
C ARG A 28 -0.52 -1.47 -9.80
N VAL A 29 -0.21 -2.77 -9.76
CA VAL A 29 1.12 -3.27 -9.40
C VAL A 29 1.87 -3.56 -10.69
N ALA A 30 3.05 -2.99 -10.85
CA ALA A 30 3.92 -3.19 -12.00
C ALA A 30 4.78 -4.44 -11.82
N SER A 31 5.35 -4.63 -10.62
CA SER A 31 6.21 -5.77 -10.33
C SER A 31 6.23 -6.13 -8.84
N TYR A 32 6.47 -7.41 -8.61
CA TYR A 32 6.87 -7.95 -7.31
C TYR A 32 8.14 -8.77 -7.49
N GLU A 33 9.14 -8.48 -6.71
CA GLU A 33 10.46 -9.12 -6.74
C GLU A 33 10.71 -9.83 -5.40
N PRO A 34 10.39 -11.14 -5.29
CA PRO A 34 10.48 -11.88 -4.03
C PRO A 34 11.87 -11.85 -3.39
N LYS A 35 12.93 -12.01 -4.21
CA LYS A 35 14.32 -12.03 -3.72
C LYS A 35 14.76 -10.70 -3.10
N LEU A 36 14.25 -9.58 -3.62
CA LEU A 36 14.53 -8.24 -3.12
C LEU A 36 13.49 -7.80 -2.07
N ARG A 37 12.46 -8.62 -1.86
CA ARG A 37 11.29 -8.30 -1.03
C ARG A 37 10.76 -6.91 -1.37
N ARG A 38 10.59 -6.64 -2.69
CA ARG A 38 10.26 -5.35 -3.27
C ARG A 38 8.98 -5.42 -4.08
N LEU A 39 8.18 -4.38 -4.00
CA LEU A 39 7.00 -4.16 -4.83
C LEU A 39 7.03 -2.76 -5.42
N VAL A 40 6.60 -2.66 -6.70
CA VAL A 40 6.38 -1.39 -7.40
C VAL A 40 4.92 -1.32 -7.80
N ALA A 41 4.26 -0.24 -7.40
CA ALA A 41 2.87 0.04 -7.75
C ALA A 41 2.74 1.46 -8.34
N PHE A 42 1.58 1.75 -8.92
CA PHE A 42 1.25 3.05 -9.48
C PHE A 42 -0.08 3.58 -8.95
N LYS A 43 -0.12 4.90 -8.75
CA LYS A 43 -1.33 5.70 -8.58
C LYS A 43 -1.33 6.80 -9.64
N ASN A 44 -2.38 6.88 -10.46
CA ASN A 44 -2.61 8.00 -11.36
C ASN A 44 -3.40 9.07 -10.60
N ILE A 45 -2.99 10.32 -10.70
CA ILE A 45 -3.65 11.42 -10.02
C ILE A 45 -4.60 12.09 -11.01
N SER A 46 -5.89 11.84 -10.81
CA SER A 46 -6.94 12.43 -11.64
C SER A 46 -7.44 13.74 -11.04
N GLN A 47 -7.78 14.72 -11.90
CA GLN A 47 -8.49 15.93 -11.48
C GLN A 47 -9.80 15.63 -10.73
N ASN A 48 -10.41 14.48 -10.97
CA ASN A 48 -11.68 14.06 -10.37
C ASN A 48 -11.54 13.40 -8.99
N GLU A 49 -10.34 13.34 -8.41
CA GLU A 49 -10.16 12.83 -7.07
C GLU A 49 -10.86 13.74 -6.05
N PRO A 50 -11.74 13.20 -5.17
CA PRO A 50 -12.60 14.03 -4.32
C PRO A 50 -11.81 14.91 -3.34
N PHE A 51 -10.63 14.49 -2.90
CA PHE A 51 -9.79 15.25 -1.99
C PHE A 51 -9.09 16.45 -2.65
N LEU A 52 -8.96 16.47 -3.98
CA LEU A 52 -8.35 17.60 -4.70
C LEU A 52 -9.28 18.82 -4.79
N HIS A 53 -10.60 18.64 -4.66
CA HIS A 53 -11.56 19.74 -4.67
C HIS A 53 -11.37 20.72 -3.51
N GLY A 54 -10.77 20.27 -2.41
CA GLY A 54 -10.53 21.08 -1.22
C GLY A 54 -9.06 21.31 -0.87
N HIS A 55 -8.14 20.66 -1.56
CA HIS A 55 -6.71 20.73 -1.21
C HIS A 55 -5.81 21.09 -2.40
N PHE A 56 -5.78 22.34 -2.87
CA PHE A 56 -6.58 23.50 -2.49
C PHE A 56 -7.47 23.92 -3.66
N PRO A 57 -8.60 24.66 -3.49
CA PRO A 57 -9.52 24.97 -4.57
C PRO A 57 -8.88 25.60 -5.80
N ASP A 58 -7.97 26.55 -5.60
CA ASP A 58 -7.28 27.27 -6.68
C ASP A 58 -5.90 26.68 -7.03
N PHE A 59 -5.43 25.68 -6.29
CA PHE A 59 -4.14 25.03 -6.48
C PHE A 59 -4.20 23.56 -6.05
N PRO A 60 -4.77 22.68 -6.90
CA PRO A 60 -4.95 21.28 -6.55
C PRO A 60 -3.59 20.58 -6.47
N ILE A 61 -3.28 20.05 -5.29
CA ILE A 61 -2.08 19.27 -4.99
C ILE A 61 -2.50 18.05 -4.17
N LEU A 62 -1.90 16.90 -4.44
CA LEU A 62 -2.17 15.69 -3.67
C LEU A 62 -1.77 15.89 -2.21
N PRO A 63 -2.68 15.69 -1.23
CA PRO A 63 -2.34 15.73 0.18
C PRO A 63 -1.19 14.77 0.51
N GLY A 64 -0.14 15.26 1.17
CA GLY A 64 1.03 14.47 1.49
C GLY A 64 0.71 13.21 2.33
N VAL A 65 -0.30 13.27 3.18
CA VAL A 65 -0.76 12.12 3.98
C VAL A 65 -1.31 11.00 3.09
N LEU A 66 -1.88 11.31 1.92
CA LEU A 66 -2.36 10.30 0.97
C LEU A 66 -1.21 9.63 0.20
N ILE A 67 -0.06 10.29 0.07
CA ILE A 67 1.16 9.63 -0.44
C ILE A 67 1.61 8.56 0.55
N ILE A 68 1.62 8.86 1.84
CA ILE A 68 1.96 7.89 2.90
C ILE A 68 0.96 6.75 2.90
N GLU A 69 -0.34 7.04 2.78
CA GLU A 69 -1.38 6.01 2.73
C GLU A 69 -1.23 5.10 1.50
N ALA A 70 -1.00 5.66 0.31
CA ALA A 70 -0.76 4.87 -0.91
C ALA A 70 0.46 3.94 -0.76
N LEU A 71 1.55 4.44 -0.16
CA LEU A 71 2.73 3.64 0.17
C LEU A 71 2.43 2.56 1.23
N SER A 72 1.57 2.86 2.20
CA SER A 72 1.12 1.88 3.21
C SER A 72 0.31 0.77 2.57
N GLN A 73 -0.57 1.09 1.62
CA GLN A 73 -1.33 0.09 0.87
C GLN A 73 -0.42 -0.81 0.01
N ALA A 74 0.57 -0.21 -0.68
CA ALA A 74 1.58 -0.97 -1.43
C ALA A 74 2.41 -1.88 -0.52
N SER A 75 2.82 -1.39 0.65
CA SER A 75 3.57 -2.14 1.65
C SER A 75 2.75 -3.28 2.24
N ARG A 76 1.46 -3.06 2.48
CA ARG A 76 0.54 -4.11 2.95
C ARG A 76 0.42 -5.23 1.93
N LEU A 77 0.23 -4.90 0.66
CA LEU A 77 0.18 -5.90 -0.40
C LEU A 77 1.51 -6.68 -0.50
N LEU A 78 2.65 -6.00 -0.37
CA LEU A 78 3.96 -6.64 -0.32
C LEU A 78 4.07 -7.60 0.87
N MET A 79 3.58 -7.21 2.05
CA MET A 79 3.53 -8.07 3.24
C MET A 79 2.74 -9.37 2.97
N HIS A 80 1.60 -9.29 2.28
CA HIS A 80 0.80 -10.48 1.95
C HIS A 80 1.52 -11.41 0.97
N LEU A 81 2.14 -10.84 -0.05
CA LEU A 81 2.92 -11.59 -1.02
C LEU A 81 4.14 -12.28 -0.38
N ASP A 82 4.82 -11.59 0.54
CA ASP A 82 5.94 -12.14 1.30
C ASP A 82 5.50 -13.35 2.14
N ARG A 83 4.37 -13.24 2.86
CA ARG A 83 3.79 -14.34 3.64
C ARG A 83 3.39 -15.54 2.79
N LEU A 84 2.78 -15.32 1.64
CA LEU A 84 2.44 -16.40 0.71
C LEU A 84 3.70 -17.12 0.19
N GLY A 85 4.77 -16.36 -0.07
CA GLY A 85 6.06 -16.93 -0.45
C GLY A 85 6.63 -17.85 0.62
N GLU A 86 6.48 -17.48 1.90
CA GLU A 86 6.95 -18.28 3.04
C GLU A 86 6.18 -19.58 3.24
N THR A 87 4.89 -19.57 2.96
CA THR A 87 4.06 -20.78 3.00
C THR A 87 4.30 -21.69 1.80
N GLY A 88 5.29 -21.37 0.95
CA GLY A 88 5.66 -22.16 -0.22
C GLY A 88 4.72 -21.97 -1.41
N THR A 89 3.90 -20.93 -1.44
CA THR A 89 3.00 -20.66 -2.57
C THR A 89 3.82 -20.36 -3.83
N PRO A 90 3.68 -21.18 -4.91
CA PRO A 90 4.41 -20.95 -6.14
C PRO A 90 4.06 -19.60 -6.79
N PRO A 91 4.99 -18.92 -7.48
CA PRO A 91 4.72 -17.64 -8.13
C PRO A 91 3.50 -17.64 -9.06
N ALA A 92 3.28 -18.74 -9.79
CA ALA A 92 2.13 -18.91 -10.68
C ALA A 92 0.76 -18.89 -9.95
N ARG A 93 0.73 -19.21 -8.65
CA ARG A 93 -0.48 -19.29 -7.84
C ARG A 93 -0.69 -18.09 -6.91
N LEU A 94 0.23 -17.13 -6.87
CA LEU A 94 0.14 -15.97 -5.97
C LEU A 94 -1.16 -15.16 -6.17
N LYS A 95 -1.62 -15.00 -7.41
CA LYS A 95 -2.89 -14.27 -7.69
C LYS A 95 -4.09 -15.01 -7.09
N GLU A 96 -4.18 -16.30 -7.32
CA GLU A 96 -5.26 -17.13 -6.78
C GLU A 96 -5.24 -17.12 -5.25
N ALA A 97 -4.06 -17.30 -4.67
CA ALA A 97 -3.87 -17.31 -3.22
C ALA A 97 -4.23 -15.97 -2.57
N LEU A 98 -3.85 -14.83 -3.19
CA LEU A 98 -4.23 -13.49 -2.72
C LEU A 98 -5.76 -13.30 -2.69
N LEU A 99 -6.47 -13.80 -3.71
CA LEU A 99 -7.94 -13.68 -3.76
C LEU A 99 -8.64 -14.64 -2.78
N ALA A 100 -8.00 -15.73 -2.41
CA ALA A 100 -8.54 -16.69 -1.45
C ALA A 100 -8.28 -16.29 0.01
N MET A 101 -7.36 -15.36 0.24
CA MET A 101 -7.10 -14.83 1.58
C MET A 101 -8.18 -13.82 1.98
N GLU A 102 -8.64 -13.88 3.22
CA GLU A 102 -9.29 -12.75 3.83
C GLU A 102 -8.24 -11.62 3.97
N PRO A 103 -8.49 -10.42 3.40
CA PRO A 103 -7.52 -9.34 3.46
C PRO A 103 -7.31 -8.92 4.92
N PRO A 104 -6.15 -9.19 5.54
CA PRO A 104 -5.97 -8.86 6.94
C PRO A 104 -6.02 -7.35 7.13
N ARG A 105 -6.74 -6.96 8.16
CA ARG A 105 -6.85 -5.59 8.63
C ARG A 105 -5.69 -5.35 9.59
N GLY A 106 -4.70 -4.58 9.18
CA GLY A 106 -3.61 -4.14 10.04
C GLY A 106 -3.56 -2.62 10.09
N PHE A 107 -2.78 -2.07 11.01
CA PHE A 107 -2.67 -0.63 11.21
C PHE A 107 -1.33 -0.11 10.72
N LEU A 108 -1.32 1.15 10.30
CA LEU A 108 -0.11 1.95 10.21
C LEU A 108 0.28 2.34 11.64
N VAL A 109 1.33 1.70 12.17
CA VAL A 109 1.79 1.88 13.56
C VAL A 109 2.70 3.10 13.68
N GLU A 110 3.57 3.27 12.68
CA GLU A 110 4.54 4.37 12.65
C GLU A 110 4.80 4.79 11.21
N SER A 111 4.99 6.10 11.01
CA SER A 111 5.48 6.65 9.75
C SER A 111 6.49 7.76 10.00
N GLN A 112 7.64 7.65 9.35
CA GLN A 112 8.64 8.70 9.25
C GLN A 112 8.87 8.97 7.77
N PHE A 113 8.35 10.10 7.28
CA PHE A 113 8.34 10.39 5.86
C PHE A 113 8.78 11.83 5.58
N LYS A 114 9.65 11.99 4.57
CA LYS A 114 10.07 13.29 4.07
C LYS A 114 9.39 13.55 2.73
N HIS A 115 8.56 14.57 2.66
CA HIS A 115 8.04 15.14 1.41
C HIS A 115 9.12 16.00 0.77
N ILE A 116 9.32 15.89 -0.53
CA ILE A 116 10.39 16.53 -1.29
C ILE A 116 9.79 17.43 -2.36
N GLU A 117 8.84 16.91 -3.14
CA GLU A 117 8.16 17.59 -4.24
C GLU A 117 6.65 17.42 -4.15
N GLY A 118 5.89 18.34 -4.76
CA GLY A 118 4.44 18.21 -4.92
C GLY A 118 4.07 17.17 -5.97
N VAL A 119 2.86 16.61 -5.83
CA VAL A 119 2.25 15.71 -6.82
C VAL A 119 0.92 16.32 -7.24
N TYR A 120 0.68 16.42 -8.54
CA TYR A 120 -0.39 17.21 -9.12
C TYR A 120 -1.32 16.38 -10.00
N PRO A 121 -2.55 16.85 -10.28
CA PRO A 121 -3.40 16.24 -11.30
C PRO A 121 -2.68 16.09 -12.64
N GLY A 122 -2.78 14.90 -13.22
CA GLY A 122 -2.06 14.51 -14.44
C GLY A 122 -0.80 13.69 -14.17
N ASP A 123 -0.29 13.69 -12.96
CA ASP A 123 0.87 12.88 -12.59
C ASP A 123 0.51 11.40 -12.49
N ARG A 124 1.49 10.55 -12.82
CA ARG A 124 1.53 9.16 -12.41
C ARG A 124 2.59 8.98 -11.34
N MET A 125 2.14 8.68 -10.14
CA MET A 125 3.01 8.42 -9.01
C MET A 125 3.41 6.95 -8.98
N GLU A 126 4.72 6.67 -8.98
CA GLU A 126 5.30 5.36 -8.74
C GLU A 126 5.57 5.20 -7.24
N LEU A 127 5.14 4.07 -6.70
CA LEU A 127 5.19 3.73 -5.30
C LEU A 127 6.06 2.49 -5.12
N GLU A 128 7.20 2.65 -4.47
CA GLU A 128 8.10 1.55 -4.19
C GLU A 128 8.12 1.23 -2.69
N ALA A 129 8.04 -0.06 -2.37
CA ALA A 129 8.17 -0.55 -1.02
C ALA A 129 9.16 -1.72 -0.95
N TRP A 130 9.98 -1.75 0.10
CA TRP A 130 10.89 -2.85 0.44
C TRP A 130 10.67 -3.26 1.89
N ILE A 131 10.60 -4.55 2.17
CA ILE A 131 10.64 -5.06 3.54
C ILE A 131 12.09 -4.98 4.04
N LEU A 132 12.30 -4.21 5.10
CA LEU A 132 13.59 -4.10 5.79
C LEU A 132 13.77 -5.18 6.85
N GLY A 133 12.69 -5.55 7.51
CA GLY A 133 12.66 -6.54 8.57
C GLY A 133 11.25 -6.74 9.09
N ARG A 134 11.08 -7.77 9.89
CA ARG A 134 9.82 -8.10 10.56
C ARG A 134 10.08 -8.87 11.84
N ASP A 135 9.11 -8.85 12.72
CA ASP A 135 8.95 -9.75 13.86
C ASP A 135 7.56 -10.43 13.78
N GLU A 136 7.09 -10.99 14.88
CA GLU A 136 5.81 -11.71 14.92
C GLU A 136 4.61 -10.83 14.58
N GLU A 137 4.65 -9.55 14.97
CA GLU A 137 3.52 -8.63 14.86
C GLU A 137 3.72 -7.50 13.85
N LEU A 138 4.96 -7.07 13.61
CA LEU A 138 5.27 -5.86 12.88
C LEU A 138 6.13 -6.12 11.65
N TYR A 139 5.83 -5.40 10.59
CA TYR A 139 6.66 -5.30 9.38
C TYR A 139 7.19 -3.88 9.23
N ARG A 140 8.50 -3.76 8.95
CA ARG A 140 9.20 -2.49 8.73
C ARG A 140 9.56 -2.34 7.28
N PHE A 141 9.20 -1.21 6.69
CA PHE A 141 9.41 -0.96 5.27
C PHE A 141 10.25 0.29 5.04
N LYS A 142 11.11 0.25 4.01
CA LYS A 142 11.57 1.43 3.31
C LYS A 142 10.57 1.72 2.20
N VAL A 143 10.23 3.00 2.01
CA VAL A 143 9.27 3.44 0.98
C VAL A 143 9.80 4.66 0.23
N VAL A 144 9.49 4.71 -1.07
CA VAL A 144 9.83 5.83 -1.96
C VAL A 144 8.66 6.08 -2.89
N ALA A 145 8.30 7.35 -3.08
CA ALA A 145 7.38 7.79 -4.11
C ALA A 145 8.12 8.62 -5.17
N ARG A 146 7.82 8.38 -6.45
CA ARG A 146 8.32 9.16 -7.59
C ARG A 146 7.19 9.62 -8.49
N ALA A 147 7.36 10.78 -9.10
CA ALA A 147 6.54 11.24 -10.22
C ALA A 147 7.48 11.78 -11.31
N HIS A 148 7.20 11.51 -12.58
CA HIS A 148 8.06 11.90 -13.72
C HIS A 148 9.53 11.48 -13.56
N GLY A 149 9.82 10.36 -12.88
CA GLY A 149 11.19 9.90 -12.60
C GLY A 149 11.89 10.64 -11.46
N VAL A 150 11.27 11.68 -10.88
CA VAL A 150 11.80 12.45 -9.75
C VAL A 150 11.24 11.90 -8.44
N GLU A 151 12.07 11.85 -7.41
CA GLU A 151 11.64 11.45 -6.07
C GLU A 151 10.81 12.57 -5.43
N VAL A 152 9.54 12.29 -5.15
CA VAL A 152 8.61 13.23 -4.50
C VAL A 152 8.52 13.02 -3.00
N GLY A 153 8.99 11.88 -2.52
CA GLY A 153 9.13 11.62 -1.10
C GLY A 153 9.67 10.23 -0.78
N ARG A 154 10.21 10.09 0.42
CA ARG A 154 10.78 8.84 0.94
C ARG A 154 10.67 8.73 2.43
N GLY A 155 10.71 7.49 2.92
CA GLY A 155 10.66 7.27 4.36
C GLY A 155 10.72 5.83 4.78
N ARG A 156 10.27 5.63 6.02
CA ARG A 156 10.04 4.32 6.63
C ARG A 156 8.64 4.28 7.20
N ILE A 157 8.00 3.13 7.11
CA ILE A 157 6.72 2.87 7.73
C ILE A 157 6.76 1.52 8.45
N VAL A 158 5.94 1.41 9.48
CA VAL A 158 5.73 0.18 10.24
C VAL A 158 4.25 -0.17 10.18
N LEU A 159 3.95 -1.38 9.75
CA LEU A 159 2.59 -1.90 9.71
C LEU A 159 2.45 -3.07 10.69
N SER A 160 1.31 -3.14 11.38
CA SER A 160 0.94 -4.32 12.12
C SER A 160 0.45 -5.43 11.19
N ARG A 161 0.70 -6.66 11.61
CA ARG A 161 0.40 -7.86 10.81
C ARG A 161 -1.08 -8.20 10.78
N SER A 162 -1.80 -8.03 11.86
CA SER A 162 -3.24 -8.17 11.99
C SER A 162 -3.71 -7.69 13.35
N SER A 163 -5.00 -7.46 13.47
CA SER A 163 -5.63 -7.27 14.76
C SER A 163 -7.13 -7.59 14.70
N GLN A 164 -7.48 -8.83 14.49
CA GLN A 164 -8.79 -9.27 14.96
C GLN A 164 -8.91 -9.05 16.47
N ASP A 165 -7.82 -9.33 17.23
CA ASP A 165 -7.77 -9.25 18.67
C ASP A 165 -7.92 -7.83 19.26
N VAL A 166 -7.43 -6.78 18.58
CA VAL A 166 -7.52 -5.40 19.10
C VAL A 166 -8.95 -4.84 19.02
N PHE A 167 -9.73 -5.21 18.02
CA PHE A 167 -11.12 -4.76 17.91
C PHE A 167 -12.09 -5.56 18.80
N GLU A 168 -11.79 -6.83 19.08
CA GLU A 168 -12.63 -7.67 19.95
C GLU A 168 -12.41 -7.31 21.43
N ALA A 169 -11.18 -6.95 21.83
CA ALA A 169 -10.89 -6.52 23.20
C ALA A 169 -11.58 -5.20 23.57
N ASP A 170 -11.78 -4.27 22.63
CA ASP A 170 -12.40 -2.96 22.88
C ASP A 170 -13.94 -2.99 22.76
N SER A 171 -14.51 -3.98 22.07
CA SER A 171 -15.96 -4.13 21.95
C SER A 171 -16.65 -4.57 23.24
N GLY A 172 -15.90 -5.11 24.21
CA GLY A 172 -16.41 -5.54 25.50
C GLY A 172 -16.50 -4.43 26.57
N THR A 173 -15.92 -3.23 26.32
CA THR A 173 -15.77 -2.20 27.39
C THR A 173 -16.50 -0.89 27.08
N ARG A 174 -17.14 -0.73 25.92
CA ARG A 174 -17.99 0.44 25.67
C ARG A 174 -19.42 0.17 26.13
N ALA A 175 -19.63 0.26 27.44
CA ALA A 175 -20.95 0.52 27.99
C ALA A 175 -21.40 1.89 27.46
N SER A 176 -22.54 1.92 26.81
CA SER A 176 -23.19 3.16 26.35
C SER A 176 -23.47 4.10 27.50
N PRO A 177 -23.41 5.43 27.27
CA PRO A 177 -23.83 6.42 28.25
C PRO A 177 -25.34 6.42 28.47
#